data_215f580c69c8a7bb77be778f5e54ecdf
#
_entry.id   215f580c69c8a7bb77be778f5e54ecdf
#
_cell.length_a   1.000
_cell.length_b   1.000
_cell.length_c   1.000
_cell.angle_alpha   90.00
_cell.angle_beta   90.00
_cell.angle_gamma   90.00
#
_symmetry.space_group_name_H-M   'P 1'
#
loop_
_entity.id
_entity.type
_entity.pdbx_description
1 polymer ?
#
loop_
_entity_poly.entity_id
_entity_poly.type
_entity_poly.pdbx_seq_one_letter_code
_entity_poly.pdbx_strand_id
1 'polypeptide(L)'
;MSTTQDQPASADGATIERLERLLDDWRGRIDELLVQANLASKDVAEAVRAQANTAQNALLAAKNQLAKIPKDAGSNIGSLKSGVEKLIDDIRNAYESAEATIRRSRGE
;
A
#
# COMPACT_ATOMS: atom_id res chain seq x y z
N MET A 1 -24.18 -17.09 -0.07
CA MET A 1 -23.59 -16.96 -0.21
C MET A 1 -22.87 -16.69 -0.59
N SER A 2 -22.70 -16.59 -0.75
CA SER A 2 -21.98 -16.30 -1.11
C SER A 2 -21.12 -16.23 -1.33
N THR A 3 -20.78 -16.21 -1.12
CA THR A 3 -19.96 -16.12 -1.19
C THR A 3 -19.21 -16.55 -1.76
N THR A 4 -19.17 -17.00 -1.89
CA THR A 4 -18.44 -17.46 -2.28
C THR A 4 -17.74 -17.25 -3.00
N GLN A 5 -18.03 -16.74 -3.29
CA GLN A 5 -17.37 -16.32 -3.91
C GLN A 5 -16.11 -16.55 -3.94
N ASP A 6 -15.65 -16.86 -3.64
CA ASP A 6 -14.33 -17.09 -3.49
C ASP A 6 -13.85 -18.27 -4.15
N GLN A 7 -13.98 -18.42 -5.38
CA GLN A 7 -13.60 -19.53 -6.13
C GLN A 7 -12.14 -19.64 -6.28
N PRO A 8 -11.48 -20.69 -5.87
CA PRO A 8 -10.04 -20.77 -5.81
C PRO A 8 -9.38 -20.54 -7.14
N ALA A 9 -9.89 -21.09 -8.17
CA ALA A 9 -9.22 -21.02 -9.45
C ALA A 9 -9.25 -19.61 -10.04
N SER A 10 -10.38 -18.94 -9.91
CA SER A 10 -10.44 -17.57 -10.40
C SER A 10 -9.96 -16.60 -9.33
N ALA A 11 -9.84 -17.07 -8.10
CA ALA A 11 -9.39 -16.22 -7.02
C ALA A 11 -7.96 -15.75 -7.20
N ASP A 12 -7.11 -16.56 -7.83
CA ASP A 12 -5.72 -16.15 -8.00
C ASP A 12 -5.60 -14.90 -8.88
N GLY A 13 -6.25 -14.90 -10.03
CA GLY A 13 -6.27 -13.73 -10.89
C GLY A 13 -6.96 -12.56 -10.25
N ALA A 14 -8.12 -12.81 -9.63
CA ALA A 14 -8.87 -11.76 -8.96
C ALA A 14 -8.06 -11.18 -7.79
N THR A 15 -7.30 -12.02 -7.09
CA THR A 15 -6.47 -11.57 -5.99
C THR A 15 -5.38 -10.64 -6.48
N ILE A 16 -4.72 -10.99 -7.59
CA ILE A 16 -3.68 -10.14 -8.16
C ILE A 16 -4.26 -8.79 -8.55
N GLU A 17 -5.39 -8.79 -9.23
CA GLU A 17 -6.04 -7.54 -9.62
C GLU A 17 -6.44 -6.71 -8.41
N ARG A 18 -6.93 -7.37 -7.38
CA ARG A 18 -7.32 -6.69 -6.15
C ARG A 18 -6.12 -6.04 -5.49
N LEU A 19 -4.99 -6.74 -5.46
CA LEU A 19 -3.78 -6.18 -4.89
C LEU A 19 -3.28 -5.01 -5.72
N GLU A 20 -3.37 -5.09 -7.04
CA GLU A 20 -3.00 -3.97 -7.89
C GLU A 20 -3.83 -2.74 -7.61
N ARG A 21 -5.14 -2.91 -7.47
CA ARG A 21 -6.03 -1.79 -7.13
C ARG A 21 -5.72 -1.23 -5.77
N LEU A 22 -5.44 -2.11 -4.81
CA LEU A 22 -5.10 -1.67 -3.48
C LEU A 22 -3.84 -0.83 -3.48
N LEU A 23 -2.84 -1.24 -4.27
CA LEU A 23 -1.60 -0.47 -4.38
C LEU A 23 -1.86 0.88 -5.04
N ASP A 24 -2.74 0.93 -6.05
CA ASP A 24 -3.11 2.19 -6.67
C ASP A 24 -3.82 3.11 -5.68
N ASP A 25 -4.70 2.55 -4.85
CA ASP A 25 -5.37 3.33 -3.81
C ASP A 25 -4.36 3.92 -2.84
N TRP A 26 -3.39 3.11 -2.41
CA TRP A 26 -2.38 3.60 -1.49
C TRP A 26 -1.52 4.69 -2.12
N ARG A 27 -1.22 4.53 -3.41
CA ARG A 27 -0.48 5.57 -4.13
C ARG A 27 -1.21 6.90 -4.08
N GLY A 28 -2.52 6.87 -4.33
CA GLY A 28 -3.33 8.08 -4.26
C GLY A 28 -3.33 8.70 -2.88
N ARG A 29 -3.42 7.86 -1.84
CA ARG A 29 -3.41 8.35 -0.47
C ARG A 29 -2.07 8.96 -0.10
N ILE A 30 -0.98 8.34 -0.55
CA ILE A 30 0.36 8.88 -0.29
C ILE A 30 0.53 10.22 -0.99
N ASP A 31 0.06 10.34 -2.23
CA ASP A 31 0.13 11.61 -2.95
C ASP A 31 -0.63 12.70 -2.23
N GLU A 32 -1.82 12.39 -1.72
CA GLU A 32 -2.62 13.34 -0.98
C GLU A 32 -1.93 13.73 0.33
N LEU A 33 -1.30 12.76 0.99
CA LEU A 33 -0.54 13.01 2.20
C LEU A 33 0.60 14.00 1.94
N LEU A 34 1.28 13.85 0.81
CA LEU A 34 2.36 14.76 0.45
C LEU A 34 1.84 16.17 0.17
N VAL A 35 0.64 16.28 -0.41
CA VAL A 35 0.02 17.59 -0.57
C VAL A 35 -0.24 18.23 0.78
N GLN A 36 -0.76 17.47 1.74
CA GLN A 36 -1.00 17.98 3.08
C GLN A 36 0.31 18.37 3.77
N ALA A 37 1.37 17.60 3.53
CA ALA A 37 2.67 17.93 4.09
C ALA A 37 3.15 19.29 3.63
N ASN A 38 2.89 19.64 2.38
CA ASN A 38 3.31 20.93 1.86
C ASN A 38 2.60 22.11 2.53
N LEU A 39 1.46 21.84 3.16
CA LEU A 39 0.70 22.88 3.86
C LEU A 39 1.09 22.99 5.33
N ALA A 40 1.93 22.11 5.81
CA ALA A 40 2.33 22.06 7.21
C ALA A 40 3.61 22.85 7.42
N SER A 41 4.02 23.00 8.69
CA SER A 41 5.30 23.63 8.99
C SER A 41 6.44 22.80 8.41
N LYS A 42 7.60 23.42 8.27
CA LYS A 42 8.74 22.77 7.67
C LYS A 42 9.13 21.49 8.39
N ASP A 43 9.15 21.53 9.72
CA ASP A 43 9.56 20.36 10.50
C ASP A 43 8.57 19.21 10.30
N VAL A 44 7.28 19.51 10.32
CA VAL A 44 6.25 18.51 10.10
C VAL A 44 6.33 17.97 8.68
N ALA A 45 6.53 18.86 7.71
CA ALA A 45 6.62 18.47 6.31
C ALA A 45 7.78 17.49 6.10
N GLU A 46 8.93 17.76 6.71
CA GLU A 46 10.07 16.87 6.56
C GLU A 46 9.82 15.51 7.17
N ALA A 47 9.20 15.47 8.35
CA ALA A 47 8.88 14.20 8.99
C ALA A 47 7.89 13.40 8.17
N VAL A 48 6.85 14.06 7.64
CA VAL A 48 5.85 13.39 6.84
C VAL A 48 6.44 12.88 5.54
N ARG A 49 7.31 13.68 4.90
CA ARG A 49 7.94 13.25 3.66
C ARG A 49 8.82 12.03 3.87
N ALA A 50 9.54 11.97 4.99
CA ALA A 50 10.36 10.81 5.28
C ALA A 50 9.51 9.56 5.41
N GLN A 51 8.38 9.67 6.10
CA GLN A 51 7.47 8.55 6.26
C GLN A 51 6.79 8.20 4.95
N ALA A 52 6.43 9.20 4.15
CA ALA A 52 5.84 8.97 2.84
C ALA A 52 6.83 8.28 1.90
N ASN A 53 8.11 8.65 1.97
CA ASN A 53 9.13 7.98 1.17
C ASN A 53 9.24 6.51 1.54
N THR A 54 9.16 6.19 2.82
CA THR A 54 9.17 4.80 3.27
C THR A 54 7.98 4.06 2.65
N ALA A 55 6.80 4.68 2.67
CA ALA A 55 5.61 4.08 2.09
C ALA A 55 5.77 3.92 0.58
N GLN A 56 6.33 4.91 -0.11
CA GLN A 56 6.53 4.83 -1.55
C GLN A 56 7.52 3.73 -1.93
N ASN A 57 8.58 3.57 -1.14
CA ASN A 57 9.54 2.50 -1.40
C ASN A 57 8.89 1.13 -1.24
N ALA A 58 8.08 0.96 -0.20
CA ALA A 58 7.35 -0.28 -0.01
C ALA A 58 6.34 -0.51 -1.13
N LEU A 59 5.71 0.56 -1.60
CA LEU A 59 4.77 0.48 -2.70
C LEU A 59 5.45 0.00 -3.98
N LEU A 60 6.61 0.55 -4.30
CA LEU A 60 7.36 0.13 -5.47
C LEU A 60 7.80 -1.33 -5.36
N ALA A 61 8.26 -1.72 -4.17
CA ALA A 61 8.66 -3.10 -3.95
C ALA A 61 7.48 -4.04 -4.12
N ALA A 62 6.31 -3.64 -3.62
CA ALA A 62 5.11 -4.45 -3.75
C ALA A 62 4.70 -4.58 -5.22
N LYS A 63 4.75 -3.48 -5.96
CA LYS A 63 4.42 -3.52 -7.38
C LYS A 63 5.38 -4.40 -8.15
N ASN A 64 6.66 -4.33 -7.83
CA ASN A 64 7.67 -5.15 -8.49
C ASN A 64 7.43 -6.63 -8.20
N GLN A 65 7.12 -6.98 -6.96
CA GLN A 65 6.83 -8.36 -6.63
C GLN A 65 5.57 -8.85 -7.32
N LEU A 66 4.55 -8.00 -7.34
CA LEU A 66 3.30 -8.36 -7.98
C LEU A 66 3.50 -8.58 -9.48
N ALA A 67 4.33 -7.78 -10.10
CA ALA A 67 4.62 -7.90 -11.53
C ALA A 67 5.35 -9.20 -11.87
N LYS A 68 6.04 -9.77 -10.89
CA LYS A 68 6.75 -11.03 -11.10
C LYS A 68 5.84 -12.25 -11.00
N ILE A 69 4.63 -12.08 -10.53
CA ILE A 69 3.70 -13.19 -10.40
C ILE A 69 3.07 -13.47 -11.75
N PRO A 70 3.27 -14.66 -12.32
CA PRO A 70 2.59 -14.98 -13.58
C PRO A 70 1.10 -15.05 -13.33
N LYS A 71 0.32 -14.54 -14.23
CA LYS A 71 -1.13 -14.52 -14.05
C LYS A 71 -1.74 -15.91 -14.08
N ASP A 72 -1.01 -16.87 -14.61
CA ASP A 72 -1.46 -18.24 -14.63
C ASP A 72 -0.68 -19.13 -13.69
N ALA A 73 -0.07 -18.54 -12.67
CA ALA A 73 0.76 -19.29 -11.73
C ALA A 73 -0.04 -20.26 -10.88
N GLY A 74 -1.32 -20.02 -10.71
CA GLY A 74 -2.14 -20.90 -9.90
C GLY A 74 -1.76 -20.85 -8.44
N SER A 75 -1.65 -22.02 -7.82
CA SER A 75 -1.41 -22.09 -6.39
C SER A 75 0.00 -21.76 -5.97
N ASN A 76 0.90 -21.51 -6.91
CA ASN A 76 2.29 -21.24 -6.57
C ASN A 76 2.53 -19.80 -6.16
N ILE A 77 1.50 -18.98 -6.11
CA ILE A 77 1.68 -17.58 -5.78
C ILE A 77 1.63 -17.29 -4.28
N GLY A 78 1.42 -18.31 -3.46
CA GLY A 78 1.20 -18.09 -2.03
C GLY A 78 2.29 -17.27 -1.36
N SER A 79 3.55 -17.64 -1.57
CA SER A 79 4.67 -16.93 -0.96
C SER A 79 4.79 -15.50 -1.49
N LEU A 80 4.62 -15.34 -2.79
CA LEU A 80 4.71 -14.01 -3.40
C LEU A 80 3.57 -13.12 -2.93
N LYS A 81 2.37 -13.69 -2.82
CA LYS A 81 1.22 -12.95 -2.32
C LYS A 81 1.46 -12.50 -0.88
N SER A 82 2.00 -13.38 -0.05
CA SER A 82 2.30 -13.03 1.34
C SER A 82 3.32 -11.92 1.42
N GLY A 83 4.32 -11.94 0.54
CA GLY A 83 5.31 -10.88 0.48
C GLY A 83 4.69 -9.54 0.13
N VAL A 84 3.78 -9.54 -0.84
CA VAL A 84 3.09 -8.31 -1.22
C VAL A 84 2.23 -7.81 -0.08
N GLU A 85 1.50 -8.70 0.59
CA GLU A 85 0.66 -8.31 1.71
C GLU A 85 1.46 -7.70 2.84
N LYS A 86 2.63 -8.25 3.11
CA LYS A 86 3.50 -7.70 4.13
C LYS A 86 3.96 -6.29 3.76
N LEU A 87 4.29 -6.08 2.50
CA LEU A 87 4.66 -4.75 2.03
C LEU A 87 3.50 -3.76 2.14
N ILE A 88 2.28 -4.23 1.89
CA ILE A 88 1.11 -3.39 2.07
C ILE A 88 0.95 -2.99 3.53
N ASP A 89 1.22 -3.90 4.46
CA ASP A 89 1.20 -3.55 5.88
C ASP A 89 2.24 -2.49 6.19
N ASP A 90 3.43 -2.60 5.60
CA ASP A 90 4.47 -1.59 5.78
C ASP A 90 4.01 -0.23 5.25
N ILE A 91 3.35 -0.21 4.10
CA ILE A 91 2.78 1.01 3.53
C ILE A 91 1.78 1.61 4.50
N ARG A 92 0.87 0.79 5.01
CA ARG A 92 -0.17 1.26 5.92
C ARG A 92 0.44 1.85 7.18
N ASN A 93 1.42 1.17 7.75
CA ASN A 93 2.06 1.64 8.98
C ASN A 93 2.75 2.97 8.77
N ALA A 94 3.48 3.12 7.67
CA ALA A 94 4.15 4.38 7.36
C ALA A 94 3.14 5.49 7.13
N TYR A 95 2.07 5.19 6.40
CA TYR A 95 1.01 6.16 6.14
C TYR A 95 0.35 6.62 7.44
N GLU A 96 0.02 5.69 8.33
CA GLU A 96 -0.63 6.02 9.59
C GLU A 96 0.28 6.85 10.47
N SER A 97 1.58 6.55 10.47
CA SER A 97 2.54 7.36 11.21
C SER A 97 2.59 8.79 10.69
N ALA A 98 2.60 8.94 9.38
CA ALA A 98 2.63 10.27 8.78
C ALA A 98 1.34 11.02 9.07
N GLU A 99 0.22 10.34 8.98
CA GLU A 99 -1.08 10.94 9.26
C GLU A 99 -1.16 11.40 10.71
N ALA A 100 -0.65 10.60 11.63
CA ALA A 100 -0.62 10.96 13.04
C ALA A 100 0.26 12.19 13.28
N THR A 101 1.36 12.30 12.54
CA THR A 101 2.23 13.47 12.64
C THR A 101 1.47 14.73 12.22
N ILE A 102 0.71 14.65 11.15
CA ILE A 102 -0.09 15.80 10.70
C ILE A 102 -1.14 16.18 11.73
N ARG A 103 -1.83 15.18 12.28
CA ARG A 103 -2.86 15.45 13.29
C ARG A 103 -2.30 16.12 14.51
N ARG A 104 -1.15 15.66 14.97
CA ARG A 104 -0.52 16.26 16.15
C ARG A 104 -0.13 17.70 15.89
N SER A 105 0.29 18.00 14.66
CA SER A 105 0.66 19.36 14.31
C SER A 105 -0.54 20.30 14.30
N ARG A 106 -1.74 19.74 14.11
CA ARG A 106 -2.97 20.53 14.14
C ARG A 106 -3.54 20.66 15.53
N GLY A 107 -2.94 20.01 16.52
CA GLY A 107 -3.44 20.04 17.88
C GLY A 107 -4.59 19.08 18.13
N GLU A 108 -4.71 18.06 17.30
CA GLU A 108 -5.77 17.06 17.47
C GLU A 108 -5.36 15.89 18.36
#